data_f26288e14fbc09711959d7f8bbc1d166
#
_entry.id   f26288e14fbc09711959d7f8bbc1d166
#
_cell.length_a   1.000
_cell.length_b   1.000
_cell.length_c   1.000
_cell.angle_alpha   90.00
_cell.angle_beta   90.00
_cell.angle_gamma   90.00
#
_symmetry.space_group_name_H-M   'P 1'
#
loop_
_entity.id
_entity.type
_entity.pdbx_description
1 polymer ?
#
loop_
_entity_poly.entity_id
_entity_poly.type
_entity_poly.pdbx_seq_one_letter_code
_entity_poly.pdbx_strand_id
1 'polypeptide(L)'
;MADYFVYIGQLRKEFAKSKKAKLKNENPDPNKHGLYVGISKKKPRERWKQHLNKERNKNGPLYSRVAAKWGENYIHWKKFKGINPISNETKAKKVEREIAIKYRDKGFATWSDALPYLKKESK
;
A
#
# COMPACT_ATOMS: atom_id res chain seq x y z
N MET A 1 -2.93 24.38 -6.32
CA MET A 1 -3.26 23.37 -5.32
C MET A 1 -2.69 22.02 -5.70
N ALA A 2 -2.16 21.33 -4.74
CA ALA A 2 -1.53 20.04 -5.01
C ALA A 2 -2.58 18.95 -5.05
N ASP A 3 -2.52 18.13 -6.08
CA ASP A 3 -3.36 16.95 -6.17
C ASP A 3 -2.65 15.79 -5.51
N TYR A 4 -3.45 14.85 -5.01
CA TYR A 4 -2.96 13.60 -4.46
C TYR A 4 -3.41 12.46 -5.34
N PHE A 5 -2.60 11.41 -5.38
CA PHE A 5 -2.90 10.20 -6.15
C PHE A 5 -2.86 8.99 -5.23
N VAL A 6 -3.91 8.19 -5.27
CA VAL A 6 -3.94 6.88 -4.63
C VAL A 6 -3.36 5.89 -5.64
N TYR A 7 -2.57 4.94 -5.16
CA TYR A 7 -2.02 3.91 -6.03
C TYR A 7 -1.98 2.56 -5.31
N ILE A 8 -1.99 1.50 -6.10
CA ILE A 8 -1.90 0.14 -5.58
C ILE A 8 -0.80 -0.58 -6.34
N GLY A 9 0.30 -0.85 -5.66
CA GLY A 9 1.40 -1.61 -6.21
C GLY A 9 1.32 -3.06 -5.76
N GLN A 10 1.85 -3.97 -6.59
CA GLN A 10 1.82 -5.39 -6.27
C GLN A 10 3.01 -5.77 -5.40
N LEU A 11 2.73 -6.55 -4.37
CA LEU A 11 3.75 -7.16 -3.52
C LEU A 11 3.81 -8.65 -3.83
N ARG A 12 4.99 -9.25 -3.63
CA ARG A 12 5.17 -10.67 -3.90
C ARG A 12 4.23 -11.50 -3.01
N LYS A 13 3.87 -12.68 -3.49
CA LYS A 13 3.01 -13.59 -2.74
C LYS A 13 3.57 -13.94 -1.38
N GLU A 14 4.87 -14.06 -1.30
CA GLU A 14 5.55 -14.39 -0.04
C GLU A 14 5.28 -13.36 1.06
N PHE A 15 4.90 -12.14 0.68
CA PHE A 15 4.56 -11.13 1.67
C PHE A 15 3.46 -11.63 2.62
N ALA A 16 2.48 -12.39 2.10
CA ALA A 16 1.37 -12.88 2.92
C ALA A 16 1.82 -13.72 4.10
N LYS A 17 2.97 -14.37 3.98
CA LYS A 17 3.51 -15.21 5.05
C LYS A 17 4.43 -14.45 6.01
N SER A 18 4.71 -13.19 5.71
CA SER A 18 5.63 -12.41 6.53
C SER A 18 5.00 -11.96 7.83
N LYS A 19 5.84 -11.68 8.81
CA LYS A 19 5.38 -11.12 10.08
C LYS A 19 4.71 -9.76 9.88
N LYS A 20 5.25 -8.96 8.96
CA LYS A 20 4.70 -7.64 8.66
C LYS A 20 3.26 -7.74 8.17
N ALA A 21 3.00 -8.67 7.24
CA ALA A 21 1.64 -8.83 6.71
C ALA A 21 0.66 -9.14 7.83
N LYS A 22 1.05 -9.97 8.76
CA LYS A 22 0.18 -10.40 9.84
C LYS A 22 -0.09 -9.32 10.88
N LEU A 23 0.71 -8.25 10.87
CA LEU A 23 0.45 -7.12 11.75
C LEU A 23 -0.80 -6.33 11.34
N LYS A 24 -1.17 -6.38 10.07
CA LYS A 24 -2.30 -5.61 9.54
C LYS A 24 -3.36 -6.45 8.87
N ASN A 25 -3.14 -7.76 8.73
CA ASN A 25 -4.05 -8.66 8.04
C ASN A 25 -4.27 -9.91 8.89
N GLU A 26 -5.54 -10.23 9.10
CA GLU A 26 -5.89 -11.33 9.99
C GLU A 26 -5.56 -12.69 9.37
N ASN A 27 -6.03 -12.91 8.15
CA ASN A 27 -5.83 -14.17 7.44
C ASN A 27 -5.49 -13.92 5.98
N PRO A 28 -4.29 -13.39 5.70
CA PRO A 28 -3.95 -13.09 4.31
C PRO A 28 -3.78 -14.38 3.51
N ASP A 29 -4.36 -14.40 2.31
CA ASP A 29 -4.32 -15.59 1.45
C ASP A 29 -2.93 -15.70 0.80
N PRO A 30 -2.18 -16.76 1.10
CA PRO A 30 -0.82 -16.90 0.56
C PRO A 30 -0.81 -17.22 -0.94
N ASN A 31 -1.96 -17.50 -1.53
CA ASN A 31 -2.05 -17.75 -2.97
C ASN A 31 -2.33 -16.49 -3.76
N LYS A 32 -2.56 -15.37 -3.10
CA LYS A 32 -2.77 -14.09 -3.75
C LYS A 32 -1.56 -13.19 -3.60
N HIS A 33 -1.34 -12.34 -4.59
CA HIS A 33 -0.29 -11.34 -4.48
C HIS A 33 -0.61 -10.39 -3.34
N GLY A 34 0.42 -9.84 -2.72
CA GLY A 34 0.21 -8.77 -1.77
C GLY A 34 -0.10 -7.47 -2.49
N LEU A 35 -0.68 -6.53 -1.76
CA LEU A 35 -1.02 -5.22 -2.30
C LEU A 35 -0.49 -4.13 -1.37
N TYR A 36 0.13 -3.12 -1.96
CA TYR A 36 0.55 -1.92 -1.25
C TYR A 36 -0.34 -0.78 -1.69
N VAL A 37 -1.07 -0.19 -0.75
CA VAL A 37 -1.95 0.95 -1.05
C VAL A 37 -1.34 2.19 -0.44
N GLY A 38 -1.13 3.21 -1.26
CA GLY A 38 -0.51 4.43 -0.79
C GLY A 38 -1.09 5.66 -1.44
N ILE A 39 -0.68 6.82 -0.94
CA ILE A 39 -1.00 8.11 -1.55
C ILE A 39 0.28 8.89 -1.74
N SER A 40 0.27 9.78 -2.72
CA SER A 40 1.43 10.60 -3.04
C SER A 40 1.02 11.83 -3.83
N LYS A 41 1.82 12.88 -3.75
CA LYS A 41 1.68 14.02 -4.65
C LYS A 41 2.24 13.70 -6.03
N LYS A 42 3.07 12.67 -6.13
CA LYS A 42 3.59 12.20 -7.42
C LYS A 42 2.61 11.22 -8.04
N LYS A 43 2.67 11.10 -9.35
CA LYS A 43 1.83 10.14 -10.06
C LYS A 43 2.15 8.72 -9.61
N PRO A 44 1.16 7.80 -9.69
CA PRO A 44 1.34 6.44 -9.17
C PRO A 44 2.58 5.72 -9.71
N ARG A 45 2.81 5.78 -11.02
CA ARG A 45 3.97 5.12 -11.64
C ARG A 45 5.28 5.68 -11.08
N GLU A 46 5.34 6.98 -10.90
CA GLU A 46 6.52 7.67 -10.43
C GLU A 46 6.86 7.26 -9.00
N ARG A 47 5.85 7.30 -8.13
CA ARG A 47 6.05 6.92 -6.73
C ARG A 47 6.37 5.44 -6.58
N TRP A 48 5.67 4.60 -7.33
CA TRP A 48 5.94 3.16 -7.25
C TRP A 48 7.35 2.83 -7.70
N LYS A 49 7.80 3.51 -8.75
CA LYS A 49 9.17 3.33 -9.22
C LYS A 49 10.20 3.73 -8.15
N GLN A 50 9.92 4.80 -7.40
CA GLN A 50 10.79 5.19 -6.30
C GLN A 50 10.89 4.10 -5.23
N HIS A 51 9.76 3.46 -4.91
CA HIS A 51 9.76 2.34 -3.97
C HIS A 51 10.63 1.19 -4.47
N LEU A 52 10.43 0.81 -5.74
CA LEU A 52 11.18 -0.30 -6.33
C LEU A 52 12.67 -0.02 -6.41
N ASN A 53 13.04 1.22 -6.65
CA ASN A 53 14.43 1.63 -6.71
C ASN A 53 15.04 1.87 -5.34
N LYS A 54 14.26 1.65 -4.28
CA LYS A 54 14.69 1.84 -2.90
C LYS A 54 15.21 3.25 -2.64
N GLU A 55 14.55 4.22 -3.25
CA GLU A 55 14.94 5.62 -3.08
C GLU A 55 14.65 6.07 -1.66
N ARG A 56 15.48 6.96 -1.17
CA ARG A 56 15.34 7.48 0.18
C ARG A 56 14.76 8.90 0.13
N ASN A 57 13.99 9.23 1.16
CA ASN A 57 13.48 10.59 1.28
C ASN A 57 14.59 11.52 1.78
N LYS A 58 14.27 12.80 1.89
CA LYS A 58 15.25 13.82 2.27
C LYS A 58 15.91 13.58 3.63
N ASN A 59 15.22 12.86 4.49
CA ASN A 59 15.70 12.60 5.86
C ASN A 59 16.44 11.26 5.97
N GLY A 60 16.68 10.57 4.86
CA GLY A 60 17.45 9.33 4.82
C GLY A 60 16.66 8.03 4.77
N PRO A 61 15.50 7.90 5.44
CA PRO A 61 14.77 6.63 5.40
C PRO A 61 14.19 6.32 4.03
N LEU A 62 13.95 5.04 3.77
CA LEU A 62 13.22 4.62 2.58
C LEU A 62 11.78 5.15 2.65
N TYR A 63 11.20 5.43 1.48
CA TYR A 63 9.79 5.84 1.42
C TYR A 63 8.88 4.76 1.99
N SER A 64 9.20 3.49 1.75
CA SER A 64 8.49 2.38 2.37
C SER A 64 9.39 1.16 2.40
N ARG A 65 9.58 0.61 3.58
CA ARG A 65 10.38 -0.61 3.72
C ARG A 65 9.65 -1.81 3.13
N VAL A 66 8.33 -1.86 3.30
CA VAL A 66 7.55 -2.96 2.76
C VAL A 66 7.59 -2.96 1.24
N ALA A 67 7.33 -1.81 0.63
CA ALA A 67 7.35 -1.71 -0.82
C ALA A 67 8.76 -1.97 -1.38
N ALA A 68 9.79 -1.50 -0.70
CA ALA A 68 11.16 -1.70 -1.14
C ALA A 68 11.57 -3.17 -1.10
N LYS A 69 11.11 -3.90 -0.09
CA LYS A 69 11.48 -5.30 0.09
C LYS A 69 10.63 -6.25 -0.74
N TRP A 70 9.32 -6.00 -0.81
CA TRP A 70 8.37 -6.93 -1.38
C TRP A 70 7.75 -6.49 -2.71
N GLY A 71 8.01 -5.26 -3.14
CA GLY A 71 7.38 -4.69 -4.33
C GLY A 71 7.76 -5.40 -5.61
N GLU A 72 6.79 -5.49 -6.52
CA GLU A 72 6.99 -6.00 -7.87
C GLU A 72 6.71 -4.89 -8.88
N ASN A 73 7.24 -5.03 -10.07
CA ASN A 73 7.06 -4.01 -11.11
C ASN A 73 5.68 -4.12 -11.75
N TYR A 74 4.64 -3.90 -10.95
CA TYR A 74 3.28 -4.00 -11.43
C TYR A 74 2.37 -3.11 -10.59
N ILE A 75 1.55 -2.32 -11.25
CA ILE A 75 0.57 -1.44 -10.62
C ILE A 75 -0.82 -1.92 -11.02
N HIS A 76 -1.69 -2.08 -10.04
CA HIS A 76 -3.07 -2.54 -10.27
C HIS A 76 -3.98 -1.38 -10.65
N TRP A 77 -3.78 -0.84 -11.84
CA TRP A 77 -4.49 0.34 -12.31
C TRP A 77 -6.01 0.20 -12.24
N LYS A 78 -6.53 -0.99 -12.55
CA LYS A 78 -7.97 -1.21 -12.56
C LYS A 78 -8.59 -1.10 -11.19
N LYS A 79 -7.81 -1.39 -10.15
CA LYS A 79 -8.33 -1.39 -8.78
C LYS A 79 -8.55 0.03 -8.24
N PHE A 80 -7.98 1.04 -8.87
CA PHE A 80 -8.21 2.42 -8.46
C PHE A 80 -8.60 3.32 -9.63
N LYS A 81 -9.19 2.71 -10.66
CA LYS A 81 -9.63 3.44 -11.85
C LYS A 81 -10.71 4.47 -11.47
N GLY A 82 -10.57 5.66 -12.00
CA GLY A 82 -11.57 6.71 -11.81
C GLY A 82 -11.48 7.44 -10.48
N ILE A 83 -10.47 7.14 -9.67
CA ILE A 83 -10.33 7.76 -8.35
C ILE A 83 -9.47 9.01 -8.40
N ASN A 84 -8.37 8.97 -9.14
CA ASN A 84 -7.40 10.05 -9.16
C ASN A 84 -7.74 11.13 -10.20
N PRO A 85 -7.33 12.36 -9.99
CA PRO A 85 -6.65 12.87 -8.79
C PRO A 85 -7.63 13.25 -7.69
N ILE A 86 -7.10 13.40 -6.47
CA ILE A 86 -7.89 13.80 -5.30
C ILE A 86 -7.36 15.14 -4.82
N SER A 87 -8.26 16.09 -4.59
CA SER A 87 -7.88 17.48 -4.41
C SER A 87 -7.31 17.83 -3.03
N ASN A 88 -7.49 16.98 -2.03
CA ASN A 88 -6.90 17.28 -0.73
C ASN A 88 -6.45 16.01 0.00
N GLU A 89 -5.54 16.22 0.94
CA GLU A 89 -4.88 15.12 1.65
C GLU A 89 -5.84 14.33 2.53
N THR A 90 -6.74 15.02 3.20
CA THR A 90 -7.71 14.34 4.08
C THR A 90 -8.57 13.37 3.33
N LYS A 91 -9.07 13.80 2.16
CA LYS A 91 -9.86 12.91 1.29
C LYS A 91 -9.02 11.75 0.78
N ALA A 92 -7.78 12.04 0.39
CA ALA A 92 -6.90 11.00 -0.13
C ALA A 92 -6.63 9.93 0.91
N LYS A 93 -6.38 10.32 2.16
CA LYS A 93 -6.15 9.38 3.25
C LYS A 93 -7.40 8.53 3.52
N LYS A 94 -8.58 9.12 3.43
CA LYS A 94 -9.81 8.38 3.62
C LYS A 94 -10.01 7.34 2.52
N VAL A 95 -9.77 7.73 1.27
CA VAL A 95 -9.88 6.82 0.12
C VAL A 95 -8.85 5.69 0.24
N GLU A 96 -7.62 6.03 0.60
CA GLU A 96 -6.56 5.06 0.80
C GLU A 96 -6.99 3.99 1.81
N ARG A 97 -7.54 4.44 2.94
CA ARG A 97 -7.98 3.53 4.00
C ARG A 97 -9.13 2.63 3.52
N GLU A 98 -10.12 3.21 2.85
CA GLU A 98 -11.26 2.45 2.37
C GLU A 98 -10.84 1.38 1.36
N ILE A 99 -9.96 1.74 0.45
CA ILE A 99 -9.45 0.80 -0.54
C ILE A 99 -8.64 -0.32 0.14
N ALA A 100 -7.79 0.05 1.08
CA ALA A 100 -6.96 -0.94 1.78
C ALA A 100 -7.83 -1.94 2.55
N ILE A 101 -8.85 -1.45 3.25
CA ILE A 101 -9.77 -2.31 3.98
C ILE A 101 -10.52 -3.24 3.03
N LYS A 102 -10.98 -2.70 1.90
CA LYS A 102 -11.71 -3.48 0.90
C LYS A 102 -10.91 -4.70 0.43
N TYR A 103 -9.65 -4.48 0.08
CA TYR A 103 -8.84 -5.57 -0.45
C TYR A 103 -8.32 -6.50 0.64
N ARG A 104 -8.08 -5.98 1.82
CA ARG A 104 -7.76 -6.82 2.96
C ARG A 104 -8.91 -7.79 3.24
N ASP A 105 -10.14 -7.30 3.21
CA ASP A 105 -11.32 -8.12 3.47
C ASP A 105 -11.55 -9.16 2.38
N LYS A 106 -10.97 -8.94 1.19
CA LYS A 106 -11.02 -9.92 0.11
C LYS A 106 -9.92 -10.98 0.20
N GLY A 107 -9.10 -10.92 1.22
CA GLY A 107 -8.06 -11.90 1.45
C GLY A 107 -6.66 -11.50 0.98
N PHE A 108 -6.52 -10.35 0.32
CA PHE A 108 -5.20 -9.90 -0.10
C PHE A 108 -4.37 -9.47 1.12
N ALA A 109 -3.10 -9.88 1.13
CA ALA A 109 -2.17 -9.36 2.12
C ALA A 109 -1.90 -7.90 1.77
N THR A 110 -2.55 -6.99 2.48
CA THR A 110 -2.55 -5.57 2.14
C THR A 110 -1.70 -4.79 3.13
N TRP A 111 -0.88 -3.89 2.61
CA TRP A 111 -0.13 -2.98 3.45
C TRP A 111 -0.44 -1.55 3.04
N SER A 112 -0.70 -0.72 4.03
CA SER A 112 -0.95 0.70 3.83
C SER A 112 -0.72 1.43 5.15
N ASP A 113 -0.17 2.63 5.07
CA ASP A 113 -0.03 3.46 6.27
C ASP A 113 -1.39 3.83 6.87
N ALA A 114 -2.44 3.78 6.07
CA ALA A 114 -3.79 4.07 6.55
C ALA A 114 -4.44 2.90 7.26
N LEU A 115 -3.91 1.69 7.11
CA LEU A 115 -4.43 0.53 7.81
C LEU A 115 -3.89 0.49 9.23
N PRO A 116 -4.77 0.33 10.23
CA PRO A 116 -4.30 0.19 11.59
C PRO A 116 -3.68 -1.18 11.81
N TYR A 117 -2.79 -1.26 12.78
CA TYR A 117 -2.30 -2.55 13.24
C TYR A 117 -3.44 -3.29 13.92
N LEU A 118 -3.46 -4.60 13.73
CA LEU A 118 -4.44 -5.42 14.42
C LEU A 118 -4.13 -5.41 15.90
N LYS A 119 -5.18 -5.44 16.72
CA LYS A 119 -5.00 -5.54 18.15
C LYS A 119 -4.36 -6.86 18.46
N LYS A 120 -3.24 -6.81 19.16
CA LYS A 120 -2.65 -8.02 19.68
C LYS A 120 -3.41 -8.45 20.89
N GLU A 121 -3.59 -9.75 21.01
CA GLU A 121 -4.20 -10.28 22.20
C GLU A 121 -3.33 -10.02 23.40
N SER A 122 -3.95 -9.62 24.47
CA SER A 122 -3.27 -9.47 25.74
C SER A 122 -2.79 -10.80 26.22
N LYS A 123 -1.60 -10.83 26.68
CA LYS A 123 -1.06 -12.07 27.22
C LYS A 123 -1.08 -12.06 28.71
#